data_90b1c12376b0f2ceb5d2c3e2954c4ba1
#
_entry.id   90b1c12376b0f2ceb5d2c3e2954c4ba1
#
_cell.length_a   1.000
_cell.length_b   1.000
_cell.length_c   1.000
_cell.angle_alpha   90.00
_cell.angle_beta   90.00
_cell.angle_gamma   90.00
#
_symmetry.space_group_name_H-M   'P 1'
#
loop_
_entity.id
_entity.type
_entity.pdbx_description
1 polymer ?
#
loop_
_entity_poly.entity_id
_entity_poly.type
_entity_poly.pdbx_seq_one_letter_code
_entity_poly.pdbx_strand_id
1 'polypeptide(L)'
;MIDSIKKLFKPVQLSIILLSFAACVSQNTANVKTVGESKLITDIITSEDAQSTIVTVKGNVTLTYTAIKQELPLGLLVDFPETALDNIKTVYYPPENDTLNSIRATQLEEEGVTSRIFISLKQDFSYSLQPDDTGLHIYFSKTDSPAV
;
A
#
# COMPACT_ATOMS: atom_id res chain seq x y z
N MET A 1 86.59 38.70 -41.33
CA MET A 1 85.76 39.01 -42.36
C MET A 1 84.89 37.83 -42.56
N ILE A 2 84.14 37.51 -41.65
CA ILE A 2 83.47 36.22 -41.68
C ILE A 2 82.26 36.41 -40.83
N ASP A 3 81.18 36.73 -41.45
CA ASP A 3 79.96 37.00 -40.72
C ASP A 3 79.13 35.76 -40.58
N SER A 4 78.94 35.57 -39.40
CA SER A 4 78.19 34.55 -38.71
C SER A 4 76.72 34.52 -39.15
N ILE A 5 76.34 33.48 -39.77
CA ILE A 5 74.96 33.18 -39.98
C ILE A 5 74.43 32.47 -38.80
N LYS A 6 73.89 33.22 -37.89
CA LYS A 6 73.10 32.66 -36.82
C LYS A 6 71.71 32.37 -37.35
N LYS A 7 71.54 31.13 -37.76
CA LYS A 7 70.19 30.61 -38.07
C LYS A 7 69.37 30.59 -36.80
N LEU A 8 68.44 31.44 -36.82
CA LEU A 8 67.41 31.56 -35.80
C LEU A 8 66.50 30.32 -35.88
N PHE A 9 66.79 29.33 -35.07
CA PHE A 9 65.84 28.26 -34.85
C PHE A 9 64.74 28.76 -33.91
N LYS A 10 63.60 29.10 -34.49
CA LYS A 10 62.40 29.28 -33.70
C LYS A 10 61.91 27.91 -33.26
N PRO A 11 61.74 27.67 -31.97
CA PRO A 11 61.07 26.46 -31.53
C PRO A 11 59.56 26.63 -31.92
N VAL A 12 59.10 25.78 -32.81
CA VAL A 12 57.70 25.60 -33.07
C VAL A 12 57.12 25.01 -31.79
N GLN A 13 56.47 25.86 -31.02
CA GLN A 13 55.64 25.41 -29.91
C GLN A 13 54.48 24.62 -30.54
N LEU A 14 54.60 23.35 -30.48
CA LEU A 14 53.53 22.42 -30.76
C LEU A 14 52.50 22.54 -29.59
N SER A 15 51.56 23.48 -29.77
CA SER A 15 50.39 23.58 -28.90
C SER A 15 49.59 22.31 -29.09
N ILE A 16 49.82 21.36 -28.23
CA ILE A 16 48.89 20.24 -28.05
C ILE A 16 47.61 20.82 -27.40
N ILE A 17 46.64 21.11 -28.21
CA ILE A 17 45.30 21.40 -27.78
C ILE A 17 44.74 20.07 -27.31
N LEU A 18 44.82 19.80 -25.98
CA LEU A 18 44.04 18.78 -25.37
C LEU A 18 42.56 19.23 -25.46
N LEU A 19 41.86 18.72 -26.45
CA LEU A 19 40.42 18.73 -26.47
C LEU A 19 39.96 17.79 -25.35
N SER A 20 39.74 18.40 -24.19
CA SER A 20 38.99 17.74 -23.11
C SER A 20 37.57 17.56 -23.61
N PHE A 21 37.28 16.42 -24.20
CA PHE A 21 35.92 15.93 -24.34
C PHE A 21 35.38 15.73 -22.96
N ALA A 22 34.74 16.76 -22.40
CA ALA A 22 33.81 16.58 -21.31
C ALA A 22 32.67 15.71 -21.86
N ALA A 23 32.82 14.39 -21.73
CA ALA A 23 31.75 13.49 -21.84
C ALA A 23 30.77 13.85 -20.71
N CYS A 24 29.75 14.63 -21.05
CA CYS A 24 28.54 14.66 -20.25
C CYS A 24 27.97 13.24 -20.24
N VAL A 25 28.42 12.46 -19.28
CA VAL A 25 27.70 11.28 -18.87
C VAL A 25 26.39 11.84 -18.28
N SER A 26 25.38 11.94 -19.12
CA SER A 26 24.01 11.99 -18.65
C SER A 26 23.83 10.75 -17.81
N GLN A 27 24.02 10.89 -16.51
CA GLN A 27 23.48 9.95 -15.56
C GLN A 27 21.96 10.06 -15.72
N ASN A 28 21.41 9.25 -16.64
CA ASN A 28 20.06 8.78 -16.50
C ASN A 28 20.05 8.05 -15.16
N THR A 29 19.85 8.79 -14.08
CA THR A 29 19.24 8.26 -12.90
C THR A 29 17.87 7.78 -13.39
N ALA A 30 17.87 6.55 -13.92
CA ALA A 30 16.65 5.79 -13.97
C ALA A 30 16.13 5.87 -12.55
N ASN A 31 15.09 6.66 -12.38
CA ASN A 31 14.27 6.64 -11.20
C ASN A 31 13.79 5.19 -11.15
N VAL A 32 14.55 4.33 -10.50
CA VAL A 32 14.10 3.02 -10.09
C VAL A 32 13.00 3.35 -9.10
N LYS A 33 11.80 3.59 -9.65
CA LYS A 33 10.58 3.51 -8.91
C LYS A 33 10.67 2.11 -8.32
N THR A 34 11.08 2.02 -7.07
CA THR A 34 10.97 0.81 -6.30
C THR A 34 9.51 0.45 -6.45
N VAL A 35 9.23 -0.55 -7.28
CA VAL A 35 7.88 -1.10 -7.38
C VAL A 35 7.68 -1.71 -6.02
N GLY A 36 7.15 -0.91 -5.10
CA GLY A 36 6.73 -1.39 -3.81
C GLY A 36 5.79 -2.54 -4.09
N GLU A 37 5.96 -3.63 -3.38
CA GLU A 37 5.07 -4.78 -3.49
C GLU A 37 3.63 -4.28 -3.40
N SER A 38 2.81 -4.60 -4.41
CA SER A 38 1.42 -4.18 -4.43
C SER A 38 0.72 -4.73 -3.21
N LYS A 39 0.09 -3.87 -2.42
CA LYS A 39 -0.70 -4.28 -1.27
C LYS A 39 -1.95 -5.00 -1.76
N LEU A 40 -2.17 -6.19 -1.24
CA LEU A 40 -3.31 -7.03 -1.62
C LEU A 40 -4.05 -7.50 -0.38
N ILE A 41 -5.38 -7.52 -0.46
CA ILE A 41 -6.22 -8.30 0.45
C ILE A 41 -6.41 -9.67 -0.19
N THR A 42 -5.93 -10.70 0.50
CA THR A 42 -5.86 -12.06 -0.01
C THR A 42 -6.95 -12.97 0.55
N ASP A 43 -7.54 -12.62 1.70
CA ASP A 43 -8.62 -13.40 2.29
C ASP A 43 -9.42 -12.60 3.32
N ILE A 44 -10.67 -13.02 3.57
CA ILE A 44 -11.52 -12.52 4.65
C ILE A 44 -12.08 -13.73 5.39
N ILE A 45 -11.74 -13.85 6.66
CA ILE A 45 -12.10 -14.98 7.51
C ILE A 45 -12.94 -14.49 8.68
N THR A 46 -13.95 -15.27 9.04
CA THR A 46 -14.75 -15.05 10.26
C THR A 46 -14.52 -16.17 11.24
N SER A 47 -14.40 -15.83 12.51
CA SER A 47 -14.31 -16.77 13.61
C SER A 47 -15.04 -16.24 14.82
N GLU A 48 -15.32 -17.10 15.78
CA GLU A 48 -15.96 -16.73 17.03
C GLU A 48 -15.20 -17.32 18.22
N ASP A 49 -15.15 -16.56 19.28
CA ASP A 49 -14.79 -17.05 20.60
C ASP A 49 -15.94 -16.80 21.60
N ALA A 50 -15.69 -17.07 22.89
CA ALA A 50 -16.70 -16.92 23.93
C ALA A 50 -17.15 -15.45 24.13
N GLN A 51 -16.33 -14.47 23.74
CA GLN A 51 -16.52 -13.05 24.05
C GLN A 51 -16.69 -12.18 22.81
N SER A 52 -16.26 -12.66 21.65
CA SER A 52 -16.21 -11.85 20.43
C SER A 52 -16.54 -12.65 19.16
N THR A 53 -17.10 -11.94 18.21
CA THR A 53 -17.06 -12.35 16.79
C THR A 53 -15.91 -11.62 16.13
N ILE A 54 -15.05 -12.34 15.43
CA ILE A 54 -13.81 -11.81 14.86
C ILE A 54 -13.89 -11.87 13.34
N VAL A 55 -13.64 -10.73 12.69
CA VAL A 55 -13.41 -10.65 11.25
C VAL A 55 -11.94 -10.37 11.01
N THR A 56 -11.26 -11.26 10.30
CA THR A 56 -9.86 -11.11 9.92
C THR A 56 -9.75 -10.80 8.45
N VAL A 57 -9.23 -9.62 8.12
CA VAL A 57 -8.87 -9.23 6.75
C VAL A 57 -7.38 -9.50 6.58
N LYS A 58 -7.02 -10.48 5.74
CA LYS A 58 -5.64 -10.85 5.47
C LYS A 58 -5.07 -10.09 4.29
N GLY A 59 -3.83 -9.68 4.40
CA GLY A 59 -3.05 -9.08 3.33
C GLY A 59 -1.74 -9.81 3.08
N ASN A 60 -1.07 -9.47 1.99
CA ASN A 60 0.28 -9.94 1.69
C ASN A 60 1.37 -9.17 2.44
N VAL A 61 1.05 -7.98 2.92
CA VAL A 61 1.90 -7.07 3.72
C VAL A 61 1.05 -6.34 4.75
N THR A 62 1.69 -5.59 5.64
CA THR A 62 0.98 -4.70 6.58
C THR A 62 0.05 -3.74 5.85
N LEU A 63 -1.22 -3.75 6.22
CA LEU A 63 -2.27 -2.94 5.60
C LEU A 63 -2.44 -1.60 6.33
N THR A 64 -2.56 -0.53 5.54
CA THR A 64 -3.04 0.76 6.04
C THR A 64 -4.56 0.78 5.93
N TYR A 65 -5.26 1.27 6.93
CA TYR A 65 -6.72 1.30 6.92
C TYR A 65 -7.30 2.54 7.60
N THR A 66 -8.55 2.82 7.27
CA THR A 66 -9.44 3.72 8.02
C THR A 66 -10.74 2.97 8.30
N ALA A 67 -11.35 3.19 9.47
CA ALA A 67 -12.59 2.51 9.85
C ALA A 67 -13.62 3.53 10.33
N ILE A 68 -14.84 3.38 9.84
CA ILE A 68 -15.97 4.26 10.16
C ILE A 68 -17.18 3.40 10.52
N LYS A 69 -17.73 3.60 11.71
CA LYS A 69 -19.00 3.01 12.10
C LYS A 69 -20.15 3.72 11.34
N GLN A 70 -21.03 2.95 10.76
CA GLN A 70 -22.24 3.44 10.09
C GLN A 70 -23.50 3.02 10.85
N GLU A 71 -24.45 3.91 10.91
CA GLU A 71 -25.75 3.62 11.52
C GLU A 71 -26.81 3.14 10.50
N LEU A 72 -26.71 3.60 9.26
CA LEU A 72 -27.61 3.25 8.15
C LEU A 72 -26.84 3.07 6.83
N PRO A 73 -26.68 1.85 6.33
CA PRO A 73 -26.96 0.58 7.00
C PRO A 73 -26.02 0.34 8.18
N LEU A 74 -26.56 -0.33 9.22
CA LEU A 74 -25.78 -0.58 10.43
C LEU A 74 -24.56 -1.48 10.13
N GLY A 75 -23.39 -1.02 10.49
CA GLY A 75 -22.17 -1.76 10.23
C GLY A 75 -20.88 -0.99 10.44
N LEU A 76 -19.79 -1.64 10.09
CA LEU A 76 -18.45 -1.07 10.08
C LEU A 76 -17.92 -1.03 8.66
N LEU A 77 -17.56 0.17 8.20
CA LEU A 77 -16.88 0.39 6.92
C LEU A 77 -15.38 0.49 7.17
N VAL A 78 -14.59 -0.31 6.45
CA VAL A 78 -13.13 -0.27 6.53
C VAL A 78 -12.57 -0.08 5.13
N ASP A 79 -11.83 1.00 4.93
CA ASP A 79 -11.15 1.32 3.68
C ASP A 79 -9.66 1.05 3.80
N PHE A 80 -9.10 0.40 2.79
CA PHE A 80 -7.68 0.09 2.64
C PHE A 80 -7.13 0.82 1.40
N PRO A 81 -6.56 2.03 1.57
CA PRO A 81 -6.00 2.79 0.45
C PRO A 81 -4.79 2.06 -0.14
N GLU A 82 -4.56 2.28 -1.44
CA GLU A 82 -3.46 1.68 -2.22
C GLU A 82 -3.41 0.15 -2.13
N THR A 83 -4.56 -0.47 -1.94
CA THR A 83 -4.67 -1.92 -1.72
C THR A 83 -5.71 -2.49 -2.68
N ALA A 84 -5.37 -3.57 -3.39
CA ALA A 84 -6.29 -4.26 -4.29
C ALA A 84 -6.86 -5.54 -3.65
N LEU A 85 -7.97 -6.02 -4.22
CA LEU A 85 -8.55 -7.31 -3.86
C LEU A 85 -7.91 -8.41 -4.74
N ASP A 86 -7.34 -9.44 -4.12
CA ASP A 86 -6.74 -10.56 -4.82
C ASP A 86 -7.67 -11.77 -4.83
N ASN A 87 -8.49 -11.85 -5.87
CA ASN A 87 -9.36 -13.01 -6.15
C ASN A 87 -10.26 -13.46 -4.98
N ILE A 88 -10.69 -12.52 -4.15
CA ILE A 88 -11.60 -12.77 -3.04
C ILE A 88 -13.06 -12.64 -3.48
N LYS A 89 -13.97 -13.23 -2.72
CA LYS A 89 -15.41 -13.08 -2.95
C LYS A 89 -15.86 -11.65 -2.69
N THR A 90 -16.82 -11.18 -3.48
CA THR A 90 -17.41 -9.85 -3.27
C THR A 90 -18.37 -9.80 -2.09
N VAL A 91 -18.96 -10.94 -1.72
CA VAL A 91 -19.86 -11.06 -0.57
C VAL A 91 -19.59 -12.35 0.18
N TYR A 92 -19.48 -12.24 1.49
CA TYR A 92 -19.39 -13.34 2.44
C TYR A 92 -20.64 -13.36 3.32
N TYR A 93 -21.24 -14.52 3.45
CA TYR A 93 -22.29 -14.80 4.42
C TYR A 93 -21.65 -15.69 5.51
N PRO A 94 -21.30 -15.12 6.67
CA PRO A 94 -20.74 -15.90 7.75
C PRO A 94 -21.70 -17.02 8.17
N PRO A 95 -21.20 -18.12 8.78
CA PRO A 95 -22.06 -19.06 9.43
C PRO A 95 -23.02 -18.37 10.40
N GLU A 96 -24.16 -18.99 10.72
CA GLU A 96 -25.14 -18.40 11.60
C GLU A 96 -24.49 -17.98 12.93
N ASN A 97 -24.58 -16.71 13.23
CA ASN A 97 -24.07 -16.06 14.43
C ASN A 97 -24.97 -14.88 14.80
N ASP A 98 -24.83 -14.35 16.01
CA ASP A 98 -25.68 -13.27 16.50
C ASP A 98 -25.19 -11.87 16.15
N THR A 99 -24.02 -11.75 15.54
CA THR A 99 -23.32 -10.48 15.33
C THR A 99 -23.40 -9.98 13.89
N LEU A 100 -23.04 -10.84 12.91
CA LEU A 100 -22.85 -10.47 11.53
C LEU A 100 -24.03 -10.87 10.62
N ASN A 101 -24.42 -9.98 9.71
CA ASN A 101 -25.30 -10.31 8.59
C ASN A 101 -24.50 -10.76 7.37
N SER A 102 -23.57 -9.93 6.93
CA SER A 102 -22.74 -10.17 5.75
C SER A 102 -21.49 -9.31 5.77
N ILE A 103 -20.51 -9.70 4.95
CA ILE A 103 -19.33 -8.88 4.67
C ILE A 103 -19.27 -8.68 3.17
N ARG A 104 -19.14 -7.43 2.75
CA ARG A 104 -19.01 -7.06 1.34
C ARG A 104 -17.64 -6.47 1.08
N ALA A 105 -16.95 -6.99 0.07
CA ALA A 105 -15.69 -6.45 -0.42
C ALA A 105 -15.92 -5.78 -1.78
N THR A 106 -15.45 -4.55 -1.94
CA THR A 106 -15.59 -3.75 -3.16
C THR A 106 -14.25 -3.07 -3.45
N GLN A 107 -13.84 -3.05 -4.70
CA GLN A 107 -12.68 -2.28 -5.14
C GLN A 107 -13.16 -0.97 -5.77
N LEU A 108 -12.57 0.14 -5.33
CA LEU A 108 -12.80 1.49 -5.83
C LEU A 108 -11.56 1.93 -6.60
N GLU A 109 -11.76 2.56 -7.76
CA GLU A 109 -10.67 2.97 -8.67
C GLU A 109 -10.72 4.47 -9.02
N GLU A 110 -11.55 5.25 -8.35
CA GLU A 110 -11.80 6.65 -8.72
C GLU A 110 -10.60 7.57 -8.47
N GLU A 111 -9.86 7.38 -7.37
CA GLU A 111 -8.68 8.19 -7.00
C GLU A 111 -7.48 7.31 -6.64
N GLY A 112 -7.28 6.22 -7.37
CA GLY A 112 -6.35 5.17 -7.05
C GLY A 112 -7.08 3.91 -6.58
N VAL A 113 -6.33 2.85 -6.34
CA VAL A 113 -6.90 1.58 -5.90
C VAL A 113 -7.19 1.64 -4.40
N THR A 114 -8.44 1.47 -4.02
CA THR A 114 -8.86 1.35 -2.62
C THR A 114 -9.77 0.15 -2.47
N SER A 115 -9.43 -0.75 -1.57
CA SER A 115 -10.33 -1.84 -1.19
C SER A 115 -11.21 -1.40 -0.04
N ARG A 116 -12.50 -1.59 -0.19
CA ARG A 116 -13.53 -1.27 0.81
C ARG A 116 -14.18 -2.54 1.32
N ILE A 117 -14.13 -2.74 2.63
CA ILE A 117 -14.81 -3.84 3.31
C ILE A 117 -15.93 -3.26 4.15
N PHE A 118 -17.18 -3.64 3.85
CA PHE A 118 -18.33 -3.30 4.66
C PHE A 118 -18.81 -4.52 5.43
N ILE A 119 -18.80 -4.42 6.76
CA ILE A 119 -19.26 -5.46 7.67
C ILE A 119 -20.62 -5.08 8.19
N SER A 120 -21.66 -5.73 7.68
CA SER A 120 -23.04 -5.49 8.11
C SER A 120 -23.33 -6.21 9.42
N LEU A 121 -23.81 -5.49 10.41
CA LEU A 121 -24.10 -5.96 11.75
C LEU A 121 -25.58 -6.17 11.97
N LYS A 122 -25.96 -7.13 12.81
CA LYS A 122 -27.36 -7.38 13.21
C LYS A 122 -27.87 -6.37 14.22
N GLN A 123 -26.97 -5.89 15.08
CA GLN A 123 -27.24 -4.86 16.08
C GLN A 123 -25.97 -4.03 16.34
N ASP A 124 -26.10 -2.99 17.15
CA ASP A 124 -24.97 -2.15 17.51
C ASP A 124 -24.06 -2.86 18.52
N PHE A 125 -22.84 -3.20 18.06
CA PHE A 125 -21.80 -3.80 18.88
C PHE A 125 -20.64 -2.83 19.05
N SER A 126 -19.99 -2.86 20.19
CA SER A 126 -18.67 -2.26 20.31
C SER A 126 -17.65 -3.10 19.58
N TYR A 127 -16.62 -2.44 19.03
CA TYR A 127 -15.57 -3.11 18.28
C TYR A 127 -14.19 -2.60 18.65
N SER A 128 -13.20 -3.43 18.42
CA SER A 128 -11.78 -3.06 18.47
C SER A 128 -11.05 -3.55 17.24
N LEU A 129 -10.00 -2.80 16.84
CA LEU A 129 -9.19 -3.06 15.67
C LEU A 129 -7.77 -3.39 16.12
N GLN A 130 -7.25 -4.52 15.69
CA GLN A 130 -5.89 -4.96 15.99
C GLN A 130 -5.17 -5.30 14.68
N PRO A 131 -4.34 -4.39 14.15
CA PRO A 131 -3.50 -4.69 13.00
C PRO A 131 -2.34 -5.61 13.40
N ASP A 132 -1.91 -6.44 12.46
CA ASP A 132 -0.67 -7.20 12.53
C ASP A 132 0.14 -7.06 11.23
N ASP A 133 1.22 -7.81 11.10
CA ASP A 133 2.10 -7.75 9.93
C ASP A 133 1.43 -8.27 8.64
N THR A 134 0.34 -8.99 8.75
CA THR A 134 -0.33 -9.70 7.67
C THR A 134 -1.79 -9.30 7.48
N GLY A 135 -2.30 -8.33 8.25
CA GLY A 135 -3.68 -7.93 8.10
C GLY A 135 -4.27 -7.12 9.24
N LEU A 136 -5.58 -7.25 9.39
CA LEU A 136 -6.37 -6.55 10.39
C LEU A 136 -7.37 -7.50 11.02
N HIS A 137 -7.34 -7.60 12.34
CA HIS A 137 -8.35 -8.31 13.14
C HIS A 137 -9.37 -7.32 13.71
N ILE A 138 -10.63 -7.58 13.48
CA ILE A 138 -11.75 -6.76 13.94
C ILE A 138 -12.58 -7.60 14.90
N TYR A 139 -12.59 -7.20 16.15
CA TYR A 139 -13.30 -7.88 17.24
C TYR A 139 -14.60 -7.14 17.53
N PHE A 140 -15.73 -7.81 17.43
CA PHE A 140 -17.04 -7.32 17.86
C PHE A 140 -17.40 -7.97 19.21
N SER A 141 -17.53 -7.17 20.27
CA SER A 141 -17.79 -7.67 21.61
C SER A 141 -19.22 -8.20 21.74
N LYS A 142 -19.39 -9.43 22.24
CA LYS A 142 -20.70 -10.01 22.53
C LYS A 142 -21.28 -9.53 23.87
N THR A 143 -20.43 -8.93 24.72
CA THR A 143 -20.79 -8.55 26.08
C THR A 143 -21.50 -7.18 26.18
N ASP A 144 -21.34 -6.34 25.15
CA ASP A 144 -21.87 -4.97 25.14
C ASP A 144 -23.19 -4.86 24.36
N SER A 145 -23.97 -5.92 24.27
CA SER A 145 -25.36 -5.77 23.81
C SER A 145 -26.06 -4.83 24.77
N PRO A 146 -26.61 -3.67 24.34
CA PRO A 146 -27.34 -2.79 25.24
C PRO A 146 -28.44 -3.63 25.90
N ALA A 147 -28.42 -3.66 27.22
CA ALA A 147 -29.49 -4.30 27.97
C ALA A 147 -30.82 -3.66 27.54
N VAL A 148 -31.70 -4.48 27.01
CA VAL A 148 -33.08 -4.11 26.65
C VAL A 148 -33.83 -3.73 27.89
#